data_46de805b9ca2021eb63db9204812edd0
#
_entry.id   46de805b9ca2021eb63db9204812edd0
#
_cell.length_a   1.000
_cell.length_b   1.000
_cell.length_c   1.000
_cell.angle_alpha   90.00
_cell.angle_beta   90.00
_cell.angle_gamma   90.00
#
_symmetry.space_group_name_H-M   'P 1'
#
loop_
_entity.id
_entity.type
_entity.pdbx_description
1 polymer ?
#
loop_
_entity_poly.entity_id
_entity_poly.type
_entity_poly.pdbx_seq_one_letter_code
_entity_poly.pdbx_strand_id
1 'polypeptide(L)'
;DDSYEAGYGVRLDSGDLAYLSAECRQILDRNGFTKCKIFATNSLDEYLITDLERQGACIDSYGVGDAIATSKAAPCFGNVYKLVQIDGEGVLKRSEDKIKLINPGFQITYRIMKNDPAKGEIYKADVTCLRGDELCRQIEAGETFTICDEFDRYKYKTFEAGEYTALPLQHKVMENG
;
A
#
# COMPACT_ATOMS: atom_id res chain seq x y z
N ASP A 1 -37.41 -26.92 13.43
CA ASP A 1 -37.46 -26.68 11.97
C ASP A 1 -36.03 -26.47 11.50
N ASP A 2 -35.44 -27.50 10.87
CA ASP A 2 -34.02 -27.52 10.45
C ASP A 2 -33.77 -26.69 9.16
N SER A 3 -34.65 -25.75 8.85
CA SER A 3 -34.57 -24.90 7.64
C SER A 3 -33.53 -23.79 7.68
N TYR A 4 -32.75 -23.65 8.75
CA TYR A 4 -31.71 -22.59 8.87
C TYR A 4 -30.30 -23.17 8.81
N GLU A 5 -29.99 -23.97 7.80
CA GLU A 5 -28.62 -24.46 7.56
C GLU A 5 -27.64 -23.33 7.19
N ALA A 6 -28.13 -22.17 6.75
CA ALA A 6 -27.31 -21.06 6.25
C ALA A 6 -26.69 -20.15 7.35
N GLY A 7 -26.92 -20.45 8.61
CA GLY A 7 -26.49 -19.61 9.72
C GLY A 7 -27.37 -18.36 9.88
N TYR A 8 -27.65 -17.96 11.10
CA TYR A 8 -28.43 -16.78 11.45
C TYR A 8 -27.76 -16.06 12.62
N GLY A 9 -28.01 -14.76 12.72
CA GLY A 9 -27.41 -13.96 13.77
C GLY A 9 -28.19 -12.68 14.08
N VAL A 10 -27.81 -12.04 15.15
CA VAL A 10 -28.30 -10.75 15.57
C VAL A 10 -27.16 -9.73 15.51
N ARG A 11 -27.48 -8.47 15.23
CA ARG A 11 -26.50 -7.39 15.17
C ARG A 11 -26.72 -6.39 16.30
N LEU A 12 -25.65 -6.08 17.00
CA LEU A 12 -25.58 -5.01 18.00
C LEU A 12 -24.81 -3.82 17.40
N ASP A 13 -25.43 -2.66 17.37
CA ASP A 13 -24.90 -1.47 16.66
C ASP A 13 -24.81 -0.22 17.57
N SER A 14 -25.11 -0.35 18.85
CA SER A 14 -25.08 0.79 19.80
C SER A 14 -25.10 0.34 21.26
N GLY A 15 -24.77 1.25 22.16
CA GLY A 15 -24.74 1.01 23.58
C GLY A 15 -23.48 0.31 24.05
N ASP A 16 -23.49 -0.24 25.25
CA ASP A 16 -22.40 -1.02 25.80
C ASP A 16 -22.39 -2.43 25.16
N LEU A 17 -21.53 -2.60 24.17
CA LEU A 17 -21.48 -3.83 23.38
C LEU A 17 -21.03 -5.04 24.19
N ALA A 18 -20.17 -4.88 25.21
CA ALA A 18 -19.76 -5.97 26.07
C ALA A 18 -20.94 -6.48 26.90
N TYR A 19 -21.61 -5.57 27.59
CA TYR A 19 -22.79 -5.88 28.39
C TYR A 19 -23.93 -6.44 27.53
N LEU A 20 -24.28 -5.74 26.44
CA LEU A 20 -25.40 -6.15 25.57
C LEU A 20 -25.17 -7.49 24.89
N SER A 21 -23.93 -7.81 24.52
CA SER A 21 -23.63 -9.12 23.92
C SER A 21 -23.81 -10.27 24.91
N ALA A 22 -23.42 -10.08 26.16
CA ALA A 22 -23.63 -11.05 27.22
C ALA A 22 -25.12 -11.27 27.52
N GLU A 23 -25.90 -10.19 27.65
CA GLU A 23 -27.35 -10.28 27.83
C GLU A 23 -28.04 -10.96 26.65
N CYS A 24 -27.65 -10.56 25.43
CA CYS A 24 -28.18 -11.15 24.19
C CYS A 24 -27.88 -12.65 24.11
N ARG A 25 -26.68 -13.08 24.45
CA ARG A 25 -26.30 -14.49 24.49
C ARG A 25 -27.15 -15.29 25.49
N GLN A 26 -27.38 -14.74 26.68
CA GLN A 26 -28.24 -15.38 27.68
C GLN A 26 -29.68 -15.53 27.21
N ILE A 27 -30.23 -14.49 26.57
CA ILE A 27 -31.61 -14.54 26.02
C ILE A 27 -31.70 -15.59 24.93
N LEU A 28 -30.74 -15.64 24.00
CA LEU A 28 -30.71 -16.60 22.91
C LEU A 28 -30.60 -18.02 23.43
N ASP A 29 -29.72 -18.29 24.41
CA ASP A 29 -29.52 -19.61 24.97
C ASP A 29 -30.76 -20.13 25.73
N ARG A 30 -31.39 -19.26 26.54
CA ARG A 30 -32.63 -19.60 27.26
C ARG A 30 -33.78 -19.96 26.33
N ASN A 31 -33.79 -19.45 25.10
CA ASN A 31 -34.82 -19.71 24.11
C ASN A 31 -34.41 -20.80 23.09
N GLY A 32 -33.28 -21.48 23.31
CA GLY A 32 -32.81 -22.60 22.45
C GLY A 32 -32.03 -22.19 21.21
N PHE A 33 -31.72 -20.88 21.02
CA PHE A 33 -30.96 -20.38 19.87
C PHE A 33 -29.45 -20.39 20.12
N THR A 34 -28.93 -21.53 20.61
CA THR A 34 -27.50 -21.65 20.98
C THR A 34 -26.52 -21.49 19.82
N LYS A 35 -26.97 -21.69 18.57
CA LYS A 35 -26.17 -21.53 17.35
C LYS A 35 -26.29 -20.15 16.73
N CYS A 36 -27.13 -19.24 17.24
CA CYS A 36 -27.31 -17.90 16.76
C CYS A 36 -26.04 -17.08 17.01
N LYS A 37 -25.52 -16.45 15.96
CA LYS A 37 -24.32 -15.62 16.01
C LYS A 37 -24.64 -14.20 16.45
N ILE A 38 -23.71 -13.58 17.16
CA ILE A 38 -23.80 -12.18 17.59
C ILE A 38 -22.74 -11.38 16.84
N PHE A 39 -23.20 -10.39 16.07
CA PHE A 39 -22.37 -9.47 15.31
C PHE A 39 -22.35 -8.11 16.01
N ALA A 40 -21.18 -7.52 16.17
CA ALA A 40 -21.04 -6.15 16.64
C ALA A 40 -20.56 -5.21 15.50
N THR A 41 -21.15 -4.04 15.47
CA THR A 41 -20.77 -2.96 14.54
C THR A 41 -20.77 -1.63 15.31
N ASN A 42 -20.51 -0.53 14.65
CA ASN A 42 -20.43 0.84 15.18
C ASN A 42 -19.03 1.27 15.60
N SER A 43 -18.37 1.98 14.67
CA SER A 43 -17.10 2.69 14.90
C SER A 43 -15.98 1.83 15.51
N LEU A 44 -16.01 0.53 15.21
CA LEU A 44 -15.03 -0.42 15.72
C LEU A 44 -13.64 -0.19 15.11
N ASP A 45 -12.64 -0.37 15.94
CA ASP A 45 -11.23 -0.42 15.58
C ASP A 45 -10.51 -1.51 16.37
N GLU A 46 -9.23 -1.73 16.10
CA GLU A 46 -8.42 -2.76 16.75
C GLU A 46 -8.33 -2.59 18.26
N TYR A 47 -8.36 -1.37 18.75
CA TYR A 47 -8.28 -1.07 20.19
C TYR A 47 -9.59 -1.43 20.89
N LEU A 48 -10.71 -0.99 20.33
CA LEU A 48 -12.03 -1.27 20.90
C LEU A 48 -12.35 -2.77 20.84
N ILE A 49 -12.00 -3.46 19.74
CA ILE A 49 -12.16 -4.92 19.66
C ILE A 49 -11.34 -5.62 20.75
N THR A 50 -10.08 -5.22 20.91
CA THR A 50 -9.22 -5.80 21.96
C THR A 50 -9.81 -5.57 23.36
N ASP A 51 -10.42 -4.41 23.61
CA ASP A 51 -11.02 -4.10 24.88
C ASP A 51 -12.31 -4.89 25.13
N LEU A 52 -13.17 -5.02 24.13
CA LEU A 52 -14.36 -5.87 24.18
C LEU A 52 -14.00 -7.33 24.50
N GLU A 53 -12.99 -7.88 23.86
CA GLU A 53 -12.49 -9.23 24.14
C GLU A 53 -11.99 -9.37 25.58
N ARG A 54 -11.27 -8.39 26.10
CA ARG A 54 -10.81 -8.36 27.51
C ARG A 54 -11.95 -8.31 28.52
N GLN A 55 -13.04 -7.65 28.18
CA GLN A 55 -14.25 -7.57 29.00
C GLN A 55 -15.08 -8.86 28.92
N GLY A 56 -14.70 -9.82 28.09
CA GLY A 56 -15.43 -11.09 27.93
C GLY A 56 -16.72 -10.93 27.14
N ALA A 57 -16.77 -10.02 26.17
CA ALA A 57 -17.91 -9.84 25.28
C ALA A 57 -18.26 -11.15 24.54
N CYS A 58 -19.54 -11.44 24.42
CA CYS A 58 -20.05 -12.64 23.72
C CYS A 58 -20.32 -12.33 22.24
N ILE A 59 -19.25 -11.91 21.51
CA ILE A 59 -19.35 -11.47 20.12
C ILE A 59 -18.66 -12.51 19.24
N ASP A 60 -19.33 -12.97 18.17
CA ASP A 60 -18.81 -13.95 17.22
C ASP A 60 -18.12 -13.29 16.02
N SER A 61 -18.49 -12.04 15.68
CA SER A 61 -17.95 -11.34 14.50
C SER A 61 -18.09 -9.83 14.63
N TYR A 62 -17.14 -9.12 14.02
CA TYR A 62 -17.06 -7.67 14.07
C TYR A 62 -17.18 -7.07 12.66
N GLY A 63 -18.00 -6.04 12.52
CA GLY A 63 -18.09 -5.23 11.31
C GLY A 63 -17.28 -3.94 11.46
N VAL A 64 -16.12 -3.87 10.84
CA VAL A 64 -15.24 -2.69 10.86
C VAL A 64 -15.36 -1.96 9.53
N GLY A 65 -15.79 -0.71 9.55
CA GLY A 65 -15.98 0.13 8.37
C GLY A 65 -14.98 1.28 8.32
N ASP A 66 -15.28 2.36 9.03
CA ASP A 66 -14.57 3.63 8.96
C ASP A 66 -13.06 3.50 9.23
N ALA A 67 -12.68 2.72 10.23
CA ALA A 67 -11.28 2.55 10.60
C ALA A 67 -10.45 1.93 9.45
N ILE A 68 -11.04 1.01 8.68
CA ILE A 68 -10.40 0.39 7.52
C ILE A 68 -10.48 1.34 6.31
N ALA A 69 -11.67 1.88 6.01
CA ALA A 69 -11.91 2.66 4.81
C ALA A 69 -11.12 3.99 4.78
N THR A 70 -10.93 4.61 5.95
CA THR A 70 -10.22 5.88 6.08
C THR A 70 -8.77 5.74 6.52
N SER A 71 -8.31 4.52 6.86
CA SER A 71 -7.00 4.32 7.50
C SER A 71 -6.81 5.25 8.71
N LYS A 72 -7.78 5.25 9.64
CA LYS A 72 -7.95 6.24 10.72
C LYS A 72 -6.67 6.58 11.49
N ALA A 73 -5.79 5.61 11.69
CA ALA A 73 -4.51 5.81 12.37
C ALA A 73 -3.46 6.57 11.50
N ALA A 74 -3.57 6.49 10.17
CA ALA A 74 -2.67 7.16 9.23
C ALA A 74 -3.41 7.54 7.94
N PRO A 75 -4.36 8.49 8.00
CA PRO A 75 -5.29 8.78 6.90
C PRO A 75 -4.66 9.48 5.71
N CYS A 76 -3.43 9.98 5.85
CA CYS A 76 -2.74 10.73 4.84
C CYS A 76 -1.36 10.16 4.54
N PHE A 77 -1.02 10.02 3.26
CA PHE A 77 0.36 9.79 2.86
C PHE A 77 1.17 11.07 3.02
N GLY A 78 2.37 10.96 3.58
CA GLY A 78 3.31 12.07 3.72
C GLY A 78 3.93 12.48 2.38
N ASN A 79 3.11 12.97 1.45
CA ASN A 79 3.57 13.41 0.15
C ASN A 79 4.26 14.76 0.21
N VAL A 80 5.33 14.91 -0.58
CA VAL A 80 6.07 16.16 -0.72
C VAL A 80 6.14 16.53 -2.21
N TYR A 81 5.75 17.75 -2.53
CA TYR A 81 5.90 18.32 -3.86
C TYR A 81 7.19 19.16 -3.94
N LYS A 82 7.99 18.91 -4.95
CA LYS A 82 9.25 19.62 -5.21
C LYS A 82 9.30 20.05 -6.67
N LEU A 83 9.59 21.34 -6.90
CA LEU A 83 9.88 21.84 -8.23
C LEU A 83 11.29 21.40 -8.64
N VAL A 84 11.41 20.75 -9.79
CA VAL A 84 12.67 20.18 -10.30
C VAL A 84 13.12 20.78 -11.63
N GLN A 85 12.22 21.46 -12.37
CA GLN A 85 12.52 22.04 -13.67
C GLN A 85 11.61 23.24 -13.96
N ILE A 86 12.16 24.31 -14.56
CA ILE A 86 11.45 25.48 -15.10
C ILE A 86 12.00 25.74 -16.49
N ASP A 87 11.14 25.86 -17.50
CA ASP A 87 11.50 26.20 -18.89
C ASP A 87 12.64 25.33 -19.47
N GLY A 88 12.67 24.06 -19.10
CA GLY A 88 13.70 23.13 -19.52
C GLY A 88 14.98 23.13 -18.65
N GLU A 89 15.16 24.11 -17.80
CA GLU A 89 16.30 24.20 -16.90
C GLU A 89 16.04 23.50 -15.57
N GLY A 90 16.97 22.64 -15.16
CA GLY A 90 16.90 21.92 -13.89
C GLY A 90 17.08 22.85 -12.70
N VAL A 91 16.14 22.82 -11.75
CA VAL A 91 16.19 23.61 -10.53
C VAL A 91 16.12 22.72 -9.30
N LEU A 92 16.70 23.18 -8.21
CA LEU A 92 16.62 22.46 -6.94
C LEU A 92 16.45 23.42 -5.77
N LYS A 93 15.71 22.97 -4.76
CA LYS A 93 15.67 23.62 -3.46
C LYS A 93 16.86 23.14 -2.63
N ARG A 94 17.76 24.04 -2.25
CA ARG A 94 18.87 23.74 -1.34
C ARG A 94 18.33 23.36 0.04
N SER A 95 18.91 22.34 0.67
CA SER A 95 18.64 21.93 2.03
C SER A 95 19.97 21.58 2.71
N GLU A 96 20.08 21.89 3.98
CA GLU A 96 21.23 21.44 4.81
C GLU A 96 21.19 19.93 5.06
N ASP A 97 19.99 19.37 5.06
CA ASP A 97 19.79 17.92 5.18
C ASP A 97 19.94 17.26 3.80
N LYS A 98 21.01 16.48 3.63
CA LYS A 98 21.32 15.77 2.37
C LYS A 98 20.20 14.82 1.93
N ILE A 99 19.46 14.21 2.88
CA ILE A 99 18.35 13.30 2.60
C ILE A 99 17.19 14.05 1.93
N LYS A 100 17.08 15.37 2.14
CA LYS A 100 16.04 16.22 1.55
C LYS A 100 16.43 16.86 0.21
N LEU A 101 17.66 16.66 -0.24
CA LEU A 101 18.09 17.11 -1.57
C LEU A 101 17.36 16.28 -2.62
N ILE A 102 17.00 16.95 -3.70
CA ILE A 102 16.38 16.35 -4.87
C ILE A 102 17.32 16.53 -6.05
N ASN A 103 17.28 15.60 -6.99
CA ASN A 103 17.98 15.75 -8.24
C ASN A 103 17.22 16.70 -9.15
N PRO A 104 17.85 17.74 -9.73
CA PRO A 104 17.20 18.68 -10.63
C PRO A 104 16.88 18.02 -11.98
N GLY A 105 15.91 18.61 -12.68
CA GLY A 105 15.48 18.15 -14.01
C GLY A 105 14.34 17.12 -13.99
N PHE A 106 13.72 16.95 -15.15
CA PHE A 106 12.63 16.00 -15.32
C PHE A 106 13.18 14.57 -15.44
N GLN A 107 12.97 13.77 -14.40
CA GLN A 107 13.51 12.42 -14.30
C GLN A 107 12.47 11.38 -14.68
N ILE A 108 12.95 10.25 -15.21
CA ILE A 108 12.18 9.02 -15.41
C ILE A 108 12.88 7.90 -14.66
N THR A 109 12.10 7.05 -14.01
CA THR A 109 12.61 5.85 -13.36
C THR A 109 12.13 4.62 -14.11
N TYR A 110 13.07 3.76 -14.47
CA TYR A 110 12.82 2.47 -15.10
C TYR A 110 13.14 1.33 -14.15
N ARG A 111 12.22 0.38 -14.03
CA ARG A 111 12.48 -0.91 -13.39
C ARG A 111 13.11 -1.86 -14.39
N ILE A 112 14.31 -2.30 -14.09
CA ILE A 112 15.06 -3.23 -14.93
C ILE A 112 14.79 -4.64 -14.43
N MET A 113 14.21 -5.45 -15.32
CA MET A 113 13.94 -6.86 -15.11
C MET A 113 14.83 -7.71 -16.01
N LYS A 114 15.17 -8.90 -15.57
CA LYS A 114 15.85 -9.91 -16.41
C LYS A 114 15.01 -11.18 -16.43
N ASN A 115 14.85 -11.76 -17.62
CA ASN A 115 14.19 -13.05 -17.77
C ASN A 115 15.14 -14.18 -17.37
N ASP A 116 14.77 -14.94 -16.36
CA ASP A 116 15.45 -16.16 -15.94
C ASP A 116 14.61 -17.36 -16.40
N PRO A 117 15.19 -18.33 -17.13
CA PRO A 117 14.43 -19.46 -17.67
C PRO A 117 13.73 -20.32 -16.60
N ALA A 118 14.27 -20.34 -15.39
CA ALA A 118 13.75 -21.15 -14.28
C ALA A 118 12.81 -20.37 -13.34
N LYS A 119 12.96 -19.04 -13.25
CA LYS A 119 12.28 -18.21 -12.24
C LYS A 119 11.36 -17.14 -12.84
N GLY A 120 11.34 -17.01 -14.18
CA GLY A 120 10.60 -15.93 -14.85
C GLY A 120 11.29 -14.57 -14.74
N GLU A 121 10.52 -13.49 -14.71
CA GLU A 121 11.06 -12.13 -14.58
C GLU A 121 11.62 -11.86 -13.18
N ILE A 122 12.90 -11.47 -13.12
CA ILE A 122 13.61 -11.16 -11.88
C ILE A 122 13.97 -9.67 -11.85
N TYR A 123 13.60 -8.98 -10.78
CA TYR A 123 14.05 -7.62 -10.49
C TYR A 123 15.58 -7.53 -10.39
N LYS A 124 16.16 -6.50 -11.01
CA LYS A 124 17.62 -6.26 -11.02
C LYS A 124 18.03 -4.90 -10.49
N ALA A 125 17.31 -3.84 -10.85
CA ALA A 125 17.58 -2.47 -10.41
C ALA A 125 16.41 -1.55 -10.74
N ASP A 126 16.28 -0.45 -10.02
CA ASP A 126 15.55 0.74 -10.47
C ASP A 126 16.58 1.80 -10.90
N VAL A 127 16.43 2.33 -12.10
CA VAL A 127 17.37 3.27 -12.72
C VAL A 127 16.65 4.58 -12.98
N THR A 128 17.15 5.66 -12.39
CA THR A 128 16.63 7.00 -12.63
C THR A 128 17.57 7.78 -13.54
N CYS A 129 17.05 8.35 -14.61
CA CYS A 129 17.76 9.15 -15.58
C CYS A 129 16.99 10.45 -15.92
N LEU A 130 17.66 11.44 -16.47
CA LEU A 130 16.99 12.62 -17.00
C LEU A 130 16.30 12.28 -18.33
N ARG A 131 15.08 12.76 -18.49
CA ARG A 131 14.32 12.55 -19.73
C ARG A 131 15.07 13.09 -20.92
N GLY A 132 15.33 12.20 -21.90
CA GLY A 132 16.01 12.54 -23.15
C GLY A 132 17.53 12.64 -23.06
N ASP A 133 18.15 12.32 -21.93
CA ASP A 133 19.59 12.15 -21.86
C ASP A 133 20.05 10.83 -22.54
N GLU A 134 21.36 10.64 -22.64
CA GLU A 134 21.94 9.46 -23.29
C GLU A 134 21.53 8.16 -22.61
N LEU A 135 21.57 8.11 -21.27
CA LEU A 135 21.19 6.92 -20.51
C LEU A 135 19.70 6.57 -20.71
N CYS A 136 18.82 7.59 -20.68
CA CYS A 136 17.41 7.42 -20.95
C CYS A 136 17.17 6.82 -22.35
N ARG A 137 17.85 7.35 -23.39
CA ARG A 137 17.75 6.87 -24.76
C ARG A 137 18.24 5.43 -24.92
N GLN A 138 19.38 5.08 -24.32
CA GLN A 138 19.91 3.71 -24.33
C GLN A 138 18.93 2.72 -23.71
N ILE A 139 18.33 3.07 -22.55
CA ILE A 139 17.34 2.23 -21.88
C ILE A 139 16.09 2.03 -22.74
N GLU A 140 15.57 3.13 -23.32
CA GLU A 140 14.38 3.10 -24.20
C GLU A 140 14.60 2.33 -25.48
N ALA A 141 15.82 2.39 -26.03
CA ALA A 141 16.22 1.66 -27.23
C ALA A 141 16.57 0.20 -26.96
N GLY A 142 16.65 -0.24 -25.70
CA GLY A 142 17.08 -1.59 -25.34
C GLY A 142 18.56 -1.85 -25.61
N GLU A 143 19.39 -0.81 -25.62
CA GLU A 143 20.82 -0.87 -25.85
C GLU A 143 21.60 -1.22 -24.56
N THR A 144 22.87 -1.58 -24.72
CA THR A 144 23.76 -1.80 -23.57
C THR A 144 24.00 -0.49 -22.83
N PHE A 145 23.82 -0.50 -21.53
CA PHE A 145 24.10 0.66 -20.66
C PHE A 145 24.74 0.24 -19.34
N THR A 146 25.42 1.19 -18.70
CA THR A 146 26.06 0.97 -17.39
C THR A 146 25.56 2.00 -16.38
N ILE A 147 25.23 1.51 -15.20
CA ILE A 147 24.86 2.33 -14.05
C ILE A 147 25.89 2.23 -12.94
N CYS A 148 25.98 3.24 -12.10
CA CYS A 148 26.73 3.19 -10.85
C CYS A 148 25.81 3.45 -9.66
N ASP A 149 26.21 2.97 -8.49
CA ASP A 149 25.52 3.25 -7.23
C ASP A 149 25.65 4.74 -6.87
N GLU A 150 24.59 5.36 -6.39
CA GLU A 150 24.55 6.78 -6.03
C GLU A 150 25.56 7.13 -4.91
N PHE A 151 25.78 6.22 -3.99
CA PHE A 151 26.63 6.41 -2.81
C PHE A 151 28.03 5.79 -2.95
N ASP A 152 28.21 4.84 -3.87
CA ASP A 152 29.46 4.11 -4.08
C ASP A 152 29.82 4.04 -5.57
N ARG A 153 30.63 4.99 -6.04
CA ARG A 153 31.05 5.10 -7.44
C ARG A 153 31.86 3.90 -7.97
N TYR A 154 32.32 3.02 -7.08
CA TYR A 154 33.04 1.80 -7.46
C TYR A 154 32.08 0.62 -7.68
N LYS A 155 30.83 0.74 -7.30
CA LYS A 155 29.77 -0.21 -7.61
C LYS A 155 29.09 0.19 -8.91
N TYR A 156 29.39 -0.52 -9.96
CA TYR A 156 28.73 -0.34 -11.27
C TYR A 156 28.15 -1.66 -11.77
N LYS A 157 27.21 -1.56 -12.65
CA LYS A 157 26.56 -2.70 -13.28
C LYS A 157 26.21 -2.37 -14.72
N THR A 158 26.61 -3.28 -15.62
CA THR A 158 26.25 -3.22 -17.04
C THR A 158 25.07 -4.13 -17.32
N PHE A 159 24.15 -3.66 -18.13
CA PHE A 159 23.04 -4.41 -18.69
C PHE A 159 23.23 -4.49 -20.18
N GLU A 160 23.33 -5.71 -20.71
CA GLU A 160 23.57 -5.97 -22.13
C GLU A 160 22.28 -5.90 -22.92
N ALA A 161 22.35 -5.41 -24.15
CA ALA A 161 21.25 -5.36 -25.07
C ALA A 161 20.59 -6.74 -25.23
N GLY A 162 19.25 -6.77 -25.13
CA GLY A 162 18.47 -8.01 -25.25
C GLY A 162 18.43 -8.89 -23.99
N GLU A 163 19.19 -8.56 -22.93
CA GLU A 163 19.20 -9.34 -21.69
C GLU A 163 18.25 -8.78 -20.61
N TYR A 164 17.62 -7.65 -20.84
CA TYR A 164 16.76 -6.99 -19.88
C TYR A 164 15.47 -6.45 -20.51
N THR A 165 14.48 -6.21 -19.65
CA THR A 165 13.27 -5.43 -19.96
C THR A 165 13.24 -4.21 -19.06
N ALA A 166 12.99 -3.03 -19.59
CA ALA A 166 12.86 -1.80 -18.84
C ALA A 166 11.38 -1.37 -18.77
N LEU A 167 10.84 -1.26 -17.58
CA LEU A 167 9.46 -0.85 -17.32
C LEU A 167 9.45 0.56 -16.73
N PRO A 168 8.87 1.56 -17.40
CA PRO A 168 8.74 2.90 -16.82
C PRO A 168 7.80 2.83 -15.61
N LEU A 169 8.22 3.44 -14.48
CA LEU A 169 7.42 3.44 -13.25
C LEU A 169 6.46 4.63 -13.15
N GLN A 170 6.68 5.68 -13.95
CA GLN A 170 5.75 6.79 -14.02
C GLN A 170 4.60 6.49 -14.96
N HIS A 171 3.38 6.64 -14.44
CA HIS A 171 2.16 6.52 -15.24
C HIS A 171 1.42 7.85 -15.25
N LYS A 172 0.94 8.24 -16.40
CA LYS A 172 0.07 9.40 -16.53
C LYS A 172 -1.28 9.08 -15.90
N VAL A 173 -1.61 9.77 -14.82
CA VAL A 173 -2.86 9.54 -14.05
C VAL A 173 -3.89 10.61 -14.26
N MET A 174 -3.52 11.73 -14.90
CA MET A 174 -4.42 12.85 -15.21
C MET A 174 -3.98 13.51 -16.53
N GLU A 175 -4.94 13.89 -17.36
CA GLU A 175 -4.74 14.61 -18.62
C GLU A 175 -5.92 15.57 -18.83
N ASN A 176 -5.61 16.84 -19.20
CA ASN A 176 -6.58 17.90 -19.48
C ASN A 176 -7.52 18.25 -18.31
N GLY A 177 -7.09 18.03 -17.07
CA GLY A 177 -7.84 18.38 -15.85
C GLY A 177 -8.79 17.32 -15.38
#